data_ae48c3abda35f75dd23f8d81f73f7042
#
_entry.id   ae48c3abda35f75dd23f8d81f73f7042
#
_cell.length_a   1.000
_cell.length_b   1.000
_cell.length_c   1.000
_cell.angle_alpha   90.00
_cell.angle_beta   90.00
_cell.angle_gamma   90.00
#
_symmetry.space_group_name_H-M   'P 1'
#
loop_
_entity.id
_entity.type
_entity.pdbx_description
1 polymer ?
#
loop_
_entity_poly.entity_id
_entity_poly.type
_entity_poly.pdbx_seq_one_letter_code
_entity_poly.pdbx_strand_id
1 'polypeptide(L)'
;MAIDPSNLQIDLEEQEAWRRRLTVTVPAGSVQTERGKIIQKLGGRLKLPGFRKGKIPANVVEQQFGQALDQEVLDKVIGEAYRVALKTQELEPISEGHVEDVRYKPREDLTFSISFDVQPVIDLERLSGFTVTRPKIEVAEEDLNRVVERLRDQAGVWKPLEDGAADDGNLVTLEIQRLEDGEPAGESRPYEIVLGDGEAIPGVEDAVRTLSVGDTGEFTVTFPEDFPDEERRGEKQHLRISLQGRKLKELPEFNDEFARSLGEFEDIETLRARIQEDLEREAEDQSESVVRSQLVESLLEANPFQAPRSMAERYMGSVLGDTSKMDPEMLAQTQETIRPEAEKAVRRILVVDRVAELQGLRATEDEIDDRVQEIAEKSDAKPAQVYAKLQKAGSLDALEREITERKVFDFLKGESTIDQE
;
A
#
# COMPACT_ATOMS: atom_id res chain seq x y z
N MET A 1 33.23 25.23 -4.47
CA MET A 1 34.05 24.26 -5.21
C MET A 1 33.69 22.92 -4.66
N ALA A 2 33.29 22.00 -5.49
CA ALA A 2 33.07 20.64 -5.04
C ALA A 2 34.40 20.04 -4.55
N ILE A 3 34.33 19.13 -3.59
CA ILE A 3 35.49 18.35 -3.15
C ILE A 3 36.07 17.66 -4.38
N ASP A 4 37.38 17.80 -4.60
CA ASP A 4 38.06 17.19 -5.74
C ASP A 4 38.16 15.67 -5.54
N PRO A 5 37.56 14.85 -6.44
CA PRO A 5 37.60 13.38 -6.33
C PRO A 5 39.03 12.82 -6.14
N SER A 6 40.02 13.44 -6.79
CA SER A 6 41.42 13.00 -6.75
C SER A 6 42.08 13.12 -5.36
N ASN A 7 41.47 13.90 -4.46
CA ASN A 7 41.99 14.14 -3.12
C ASN A 7 41.29 13.28 -2.06
N LEU A 8 40.27 12.49 -2.42
CA LEU A 8 39.58 11.58 -1.51
C LEU A 8 40.27 10.21 -1.50
N GLN A 9 40.48 9.68 -0.30
CA GLN A 9 40.76 8.25 -0.16
C GLN A 9 39.42 7.57 0.09
N ILE A 10 39.05 6.64 -0.79
CA ILE A 10 37.79 5.92 -0.75
C ILE A 10 38.11 4.44 -0.66
N ASP A 11 37.60 3.80 0.37
CA ASP A 11 37.67 2.35 0.56
C ASP A 11 36.25 1.81 0.54
N LEU A 12 35.99 0.80 -0.30
CA LEU A 12 34.68 0.17 -0.49
C LEU A 12 34.74 -1.25 0.04
N GLU A 13 33.89 -1.55 1.01
CA GLU A 13 33.69 -2.87 1.58
C GLU A 13 32.32 -3.41 1.19
N GLU A 14 32.28 -4.58 0.60
CA GLU A 14 31.06 -5.33 0.34
C GLU A 14 30.76 -6.23 1.54
N GLN A 15 29.70 -5.92 2.29
CA GLN A 15 29.34 -6.67 3.49
C GLN A 15 28.38 -7.81 3.18
N GLU A 16 27.40 -7.53 2.33
CA GLU A 16 26.39 -8.49 1.86
C GLU A 16 26.11 -8.25 0.37
N ALA A 17 25.34 -9.09 -0.28
CA ALA A 17 25.03 -8.98 -1.70
C ALA A 17 24.51 -7.57 -2.11
N TRP A 18 23.83 -6.91 -1.18
CA TRP A 18 23.26 -5.57 -1.38
C TRP A 18 23.88 -4.50 -0.48
N ARG A 19 24.60 -4.85 0.61
CA ARG A 19 25.09 -3.88 1.58
C ARG A 19 26.52 -3.48 1.28
N ARG A 20 26.71 -2.17 1.19
CA ARG A 20 28.02 -1.54 0.95
C ARG A 20 28.39 -0.64 2.12
N ARG A 21 29.66 -0.62 2.46
CA ARG A 21 30.24 0.32 3.39
C ARG A 21 31.34 1.10 2.71
N LEU A 22 31.18 2.41 2.63
CA LEU A 22 32.19 3.33 2.13
C LEU A 22 32.91 3.97 3.31
N THR A 23 34.23 3.81 3.39
CA THR A 23 35.07 4.58 4.28
C THR A 23 35.77 5.67 3.48
N VAL A 24 35.49 6.92 3.84
CA VAL A 24 35.99 8.09 3.10
C VAL A 24 36.88 8.92 4.02
N THR A 25 38.11 9.24 3.54
CA THR A 25 38.98 10.17 4.19
C THR A 25 39.13 11.44 3.36
N VAL A 26 38.75 12.57 3.96
CA VAL A 26 38.81 13.90 3.37
C VAL A 26 40.01 14.63 3.96
N PRO A 27 41.00 15.10 3.15
CA PRO A 27 42.18 15.80 3.61
C PRO A 27 41.85 17.06 4.40
N ALA A 28 42.63 17.33 5.45
CA ALA A 28 42.49 18.50 6.33
C ALA A 28 42.39 19.83 5.56
N GLY A 29 43.13 19.97 4.44
CA GLY A 29 43.08 21.17 3.60
C GLY A 29 41.73 21.45 3.00
N SER A 30 41.01 20.41 2.54
CA SER A 30 39.63 20.49 2.00
C SER A 30 38.66 20.83 3.11
N VAL A 31 38.74 20.19 4.26
CA VAL A 31 37.91 20.46 5.45
C VAL A 31 38.07 21.90 5.91
N GLN A 32 39.35 22.41 6.00
CA GLN A 32 39.63 23.79 6.41
C GLN A 32 39.07 24.82 5.40
N THR A 33 39.11 24.51 4.12
CA THR A 33 38.56 25.37 3.08
C THR A 33 37.05 25.53 3.24
N GLU A 34 36.32 24.44 3.48
CA GLU A 34 34.86 24.50 3.72
C GLU A 34 34.54 25.18 5.07
N ARG A 35 35.33 24.87 6.12
CA ARG A 35 35.22 25.55 7.41
C ARG A 35 35.33 27.08 7.26
N GLY A 36 36.32 27.56 6.50
CA GLY A 36 36.49 28.97 6.22
C GLY A 36 35.29 29.62 5.52
N LYS A 37 34.71 28.93 4.56
CA LYS A 37 33.48 29.40 3.87
C LYS A 37 32.26 29.48 4.81
N ILE A 38 32.09 28.49 5.68
CA ILE A 38 31.00 28.46 6.66
C ILE A 38 31.17 29.58 7.67
N ILE A 39 32.37 29.79 8.18
CA ILE A 39 32.69 30.91 9.10
C ILE A 39 32.35 32.26 8.44
N GLN A 40 32.75 32.46 7.19
CA GLN A 40 32.46 33.69 6.45
C GLN A 40 30.96 33.90 6.28
N LYS A 41 30.21 32.83 5.95
CA LYS A 41 28.75 32.85 5.79
C LYS A 41 28.03 33.18 7.11
N LEU A 42 28.47 32.53 8.21
CA LEU A 42 27.95 32.77 9.56
C LEU A 42 28.25 34.19 10.03
N GLY A 43 29.50 34.64 9.88
CA GLY A 43 29.92 36.02 10.25
C GLY A 43 29.12 37.09 9.52
N GLY A 44 28.65 36.79 8.29
CA GLY A 44 27.77 37.68 7.52
C GLY A 44 26.33 37.74 8.04
N ARG A 45 25.84 36.68 8.68
CA ARG A 45 24.43 36.56 9.13
C ARG A 45 24.24 36.87 10.61
N LEU A 46 25.20 36.57 11.43
CA LEU A 46 25.12 36.72 12.88
C LEU A 46 25.09 38.21 13.29
N LYS A 47 24.35 38.49 14.36
CA LYS A 47 24.37 39.77 15.09
C LYS A 47 24.95 39.51 16.48
N LEU A 48 26.14 40.03 16.75
CA LEU A 48 26.78 39.92 18.05
C LEU A 48 26.94 41.33 18.67
N PRO A 49 26.66 41.49 19.96
CA PRO A 49 26.91 42.75 20.67
C PRO A 49 28.40 43.14 20.53
N GLY A 50 28.67 44.40 20.21
CA GLY A 50 30.02 44.93 20.00
C GLY A 50 30.59 44.77 18.58
N PHE A 51 29.87 44.11 17.65
CA PHE A 51 30.30 43.95 16.26
C PHE A 51 29.25 44.48 15.27
N ARG A 52 29.72 45.14 14.22
CA ARG A 52 28.87 45.55 13.10
C ARG A 52 28.46 44.33 12.31
N LYS A 53 27.15 44.24 11.90
CA LYS A 53 26.65 43.13 11.08
C LYS A 53 27.55 42.86 9.86
N GLY A 54 27.97 41.62 9.66
CA GLY A 54 28.83 41.20 8.56
C GLY A 54 30.33 41.50 8.74
N LYS A 55 30.78 42.00 9.92
CA LYS A 55 32.19 42.31 10.23
C LYS A 55 32.69 41.59 11.50
N ILE A 56 32.14 40.44 11.81
CA ILE A 56 32.57 39.60 12.93
C ILE A 56 33.85 38.86 12.51
N PRO A 57 34.97 39.00 13.26
CA PRO A 57 36.22 38.27 12.98
C PRO A 57 36.01 36.75 13.09
N ALA A 58 36.69 35.99 12.24
CA ALA A 58 36.62 34.53 12.20
C ALA A 58 36.88 33.87 13.56
N ASN A 59 37.89 34.32 14.28
CA ASN A 59 38.24 33.82 15.60
C ASN A 59 37.17 34.01 16.66
N VAL A 60 36.34 35.04 16.55
CA VAL A 60 35.20 35.27 17.46
C VAL A 60 34.06 34.31 17.14
N VAL A 61 33.81 34.04 15.84
CA VAL A 61 32.82 33.03 15.41
C VAL A 61 33.24 31.65 15.90
N GLU A 62 34.50 31.28 15.73
CA GLU A 62 35.01 29.98 16.19
C GLU A 62 34.96 29.83 17.71
N GLN A 63 35.26 30.86 18.46
CA GLN A 63 35.24 30.81 19.92
C GLN A 63 33.82 30.70 20.49
N GLN A 64 32.85 31.40 19.90
CA GLN A 64 31.49 31.42 20.41
C GLN A 64 30.59 30.30 19.86
N PHE A 65 30.85 29.85 18.66
CA PHE A 65 30.03 28.89 17.93
C PHE A 65 30.75 27.63 17.50
N GLY A 66 31.92 27.34 18.09
CA GLY A 66 32.80 26.26 17.66
C GLY A 66 32.13 24.93 17.47
N GLN A 67 31.32 24.48 18.43
CA GLN A 67 30.61 23.20 18.35
C GLN A 67 29.53 23.20 17.23
N ALA A 68 28.74 24.25 17.10
CA ALA A 68 27.72 24.38 16.03
C ALA A 68 28.41 24.49 14.65
N LEU A 69 29.56 25.17 14.60
CA LEU A 69 30.36 25.27 13.39
C LEU A 69 30.93 23.91 12.98
N ASP A 70 31.43 23.11 13.92
CA ASP A 70 31.95 21.78 13.66
C ASP A 70 30.85 20.88 13.10
N GLN A 71 29.64 20.92 13.67
CA GLN A 71 28.48 20.18 13.16
C GLN A 71 28.15 20.59 11.73
N GLU A 72 28.01 21.91 11.44
CA GLU A 72 27.67 22.38 10.07
C GLU A 72 28.80 22.02 9.06
N VAL A 73 30.07 22.00 9.49
CA VAL A 73 31.19 21.55 8.66
C VAL A 73 31.08 20.06 8.37
N LEU A 74 30.85 19.24 9.40
CA LEU A 74 30.70 17.79 9.25
C LEU A 74 29.53 17.45 8.31
N ASP A 75 28.37 17.97 8.55
CA ASP A 75 27.17 17.68 7.74
C ASP A 75 27.42 18.03 6.25
N LYS A 76 28.07 19.16 6.00
CA LYS A 76 28.34 19.59 4.64
C LYS A 76 29.44 18.79 3.97
N VAL A 77 30.57 18.58 4.66
CA VAL A 77 31.74 17.87 4.08
C VAL A 77 31.41 16.40 3.87
N ILE A 78 30.74 15.72 4.83
CA ILE A 78 30.31 14.34 4.71
C ILE A 78 29.35 14.18 3.54
N GLY A 79 28.31 15.04 3.43
CA GLY A 79 27.33 14.97 2.36
C GLY A 79 27.92 15.23 0.97
N GLU A 80 28.90 16.13 0.82
CA GLU A 80 29.59 16.36 -0.46
C GLU A 80 30.57 15.22 -0.78
N ALA A 81 31.34 14.75 0.17
CA ALA A 81 32.30 13.67 -0.01
C ALA A 81 31.62 12.35 -0.35
N TYR A 82 30.50 12.05 0.31
CA TYR A 82 29.68 10.87 0.00
C TYR A 82 29.16 10.88 -1.45
N ARG A 83 28.58 12.00 -1.90
CA ARG A 83 28.12 12.13 -3.31
C ARG A 83 29.27 11.95 -4.32
N VAL A 84 30.43 12.49 -4.01
CA VAL A 84 31.63 12.32 -4.86
C VAL A 84 32.08 10.86 -4.85
N ALA A 85 32.13 10.22 -3.68
CA ALA A 85 32.52 8.83 -3.54
C ALA A 85 31.59 7.88 -4.29
N LEU A 86 30.26 8.06 -4.17
CA LEU A 86 29.28 7.29 -4.94
C LEU A 86 29.52 7.40 -6.45
N LYS A 87 29.69 8.63 -6.94
CA LYS A 87 29.95 8.86 -8.38
C LYS A 87 31.27 8.24 -8.83
N THR A 88 32.32 8.29 -8.00
CA THR A 88 33.63 7.74 -8.33
C THR A 88 33.61 6.20 -8.37
N GLN A 89 32.80 5.58 -7.52
CA GLN A 89 32.65 4.12 -7.44
C GLN A 89 31.49 3.60 -8.32
N GLU A 90 30.82 4.47 -9.08
CA GLU A 90 29.66 4.13 -9.94
C GLU A 90 28.56 3.38 -9.15
N LEU A 91 28.28 3.80 -7.90
CA LEU A 91 27.30 3.19 -7.02
C LEU A 91 26.01 3.98 -7.00
N GLU A 92 24.88 3.27 -7.12
CA GLU A 92 23.52 3.81 -7.01
C GLU A 92 22.83 3.25 -5.75
N PRO A 93 22.80 4.04 -4.65
CA PRO A 93 22.14 3.61 -3.42
C PRO A 93 20.62 3.49 -3.59
N ILE A 94 20.05 2.43 -3.05
CA ILE A 94 18.59 2.22 -2.93
C ILE A 94 18.06 2.58 -1.54
N SER A 95 18.94 2.91 -0.59
CA SER A 95 18.61 3.35 0.77
C SER A 95 19.30 4.66 1.12
N GLU A 96 18.86 5.32 2.17
CA GLU A 96 19.61 6.40 2.78
C GLU A 96 20.93 5.87 3.37
N GLY A 97 21.99 6.68 3.25
CA GLY A 97 23.29 6.35 3.83
C GLY A 97 23.30 6.57 5.34
N HIS A 98 23.62 5.55 6.10
CA HIS A 98 23.80 5.64 7.55
C HIS A 98 25.26 5.94 7.88
N VAL A 99 25.51 7.13 8.45
CA VAL A 99 26.86 7.60 8.81
C VAL A 99 27.31 6.94 10.11
N GLU A 100 28.48 6.33 10.06
CA GLU A 100 29.11 5.63 11.17
C GLU A 100 30.56 6.12 11.35
N ASP A 101 31.18 5.85 12.51
CA ASP A 101 32.62 6.00 12.76
C ASP A 101 33.23 7.34 12.36
N VAL A 102 32.55 8.46 12.64
CA VAL A 102 33.06 9.80 12.33
C VAL A 102 34.27 10.14 13.23
N ARG A 103 35.42 10.35 12.60
CA ARG A 103 36.64 10.81 13.26
C ARG A 103 37.01 12.18 12.73
N TYR A 104 36.79 13.17 13.57
CA TYR A 104 37.07 14.57 13.24
C TYR A 104 37.83 15.26 14.36
N LYS A 105 38.90 15.93 13.99
CA LYS A 105 39.55 16.94 14.83
C LYS A 105 39.92 18.15 13.96
N PRO A 106 39.80 19.38 14.50
CA PRO A 106 40.17 20.57 13.76
C PRO A 106 41.62 20.49 13.25
N ARG A 107 41.81 20.72 11.97
CA ARG A 107 43.09 20.69 11.22
C ARG A 107 43.69 19.29 10.98
N GLU A 108 42.96 18.23 11.29
CA GLU A 108 43.29 16.85 10.90
C GLU A 108 42.37 16.42 9.75
N ASP A 109 42.69 15.29 9.13
CA ASP A 109 41.82 14.67 8.12
C ASP A 109 40.51 14.23 8.76
N LEU A 110 39.42 14.36 8.01
CA LEU A 110 38.12 13.83 8.41
C LEU A 110 37.96 12.43 7.81
N THR A 111 37.79 11.42 8.66
CA THR A 111 37.45 10.07 8.23
C THR A 111 36.08 9.70 8.76
N PHE A 112 35.23 9.11 7.89
CA PHE A 112 33.90 8.61 8.25
C PHE A 112 33.59 7.38 7.42
N SER A 113 32.70 6.55 7.93
CA SER A 113 32.13 5.43 7.17
C SER A 113 30.63 5.66 6.95
N ILE A 114 30.11 5.25 5.80
CA ILE A 114 28.70 5.26 5.48
C ILE A 114 28.31 3.88 4.98
N SER A 115 27.30 3.29 5.63
CA SER A 115 26.67 2.04 5.18
C SER A 115 25.36 2.35 4.45
N PHE A 116 25.14 1.70 3.32
CA PHE A 116 23.94 1.85 2.50
C PHE A 116 23.70 0.58 1.69
N ASP A 117 22.46 0.43 1.18
CA ASP A 117 22.11 -0.69 0.34
C ASP A 117 22.13 -0.27 -1.15
N VAL A 118 22.57 -1.20 -2.00
CA VAL A 118 22.50 -1.13 -3.46
C VAL A 118 21.61 -2.24 -3.98
N GLN A 119 21.16 -2.13 -5.23
CA GLN A 119 20.40 -3.21 -5.85
C GLN A 119 21.24 -4.48 -5.90
N PRO A 120 20.76 -5.63 -5.36
CA PRO A 120 21.52 -6.86 -5.37
C PRO A 120 21.63 -7.43 -6.79
N VAL A 121 22.79 -7.93 -7.12
CA VAL A 121 22.96 -8.79 -8.30
C VAL A 121 22.57 -10.21 -7.89
N ILE A 122 21.49 -10.73 -8.49
CA ILE A 122 20.97 -12.06 -8.18
C ILE A 122 21.47 -13.02 -9.26
N ASP A 123 22.20 -14.03 -8.86
CA ASP A 123 22.57 -15.12 -9.75
C ASP A 123 21.44 -16.13 -9.80
N LEU A 124 20.85 -16.33 -10.98
CA LEU A 124 19.78 -17.29 -11.18
C LEU A 124 20.37 -18.53 -11.86
N GLU A 125 20.40 -19.64 -11.10
CA GLU A 125 20.93 -20.92 -11.57
C GLU A 125 19.93 -21.69 -12.42
N ARG A 126 18.63 -21.53 -12.11
CA ARG A 126 17.55 -22.28 -12.78
C ARG A 126 16.37 -21.37 -13.11
N LEU A 127 16.04 -21.30 -14.41
CA LEU A 127 14.95 -20.47 -14.97
C LEU A 127 13.86 -21.31 -15.67
N SER A 128 14.01 -22.64 -15.76
CA SER A 128 13.16 -23.50 -16.57
C SER A 128 12.93 -24.87 -15.95
N GLY A 129 12.05 -25.66 -16.55
CA GLY A 129 11.76 -27.02 -16.15
C GLY A 129 11.04 -27.12 -14.82
N PHE A 130 10.23 -26.13 -14.48
CA PHE A 130 9.31 -26.21 -13.34
C PHE A 130 8.06 -27.02 -13.71
N THR A 131 7.45 -27.64 -12.72
CA THR A 131 6.16 -28.29 -12.88
C THR A 131 5.18 -27.64 -11.92
N VAL A 132 4.11 -27.10 -12.47
CA VAL A 132 3.05 -26.42 -11.72
C VAL A 132 1.69 -26.96 -12.12
N THR A 133 0.71 -26.82 -11.27
CA THR A 133 -0.64 -27.34 -11.50
C THR A 133 -1.60 -26.19 -11.78
N ARG A 134 -2.32 -26.27 -12.87
CA ARG A 134 -3.42 -25.35 -13.18
C ARG A 134 -4.70 -25.91 -12.58
N PRO A 135 -5.27 -25.28 -11.55
CA PRO A 135 -6.55 -25.72 -11.00
C PRO A 135 -7.67 -25.50 -12.02
N LYS A 136 -8.53 -26.50 -12.17
CA LYS A 136 -9.76 -26.36 -12.94
C LYS A 136 -10.82 -25.70 -12.05
N ILE A 137 -11.08 -24.43 -12.30
CA ILE A 137 -12.15 -23.70 -11.61
C ILE A 137 -13.41 -23.82 -12.48
N GLU A 138 -14.34 -24.65 -12.05
CA GLU A 138 -15.62 -24.83 -12.72
C GLU A 138 -16.62 -23.78 -12.20
N VAL A 139 -17.26 -23.07 -13.12
CA VAL A 139 -18.38 -22.19 -12.79
C VAL A 139 -19.63 -23.04 -12.62
N ALA A 140 -20.08 -23.18 -11.40
CA ALA A 140 -21.29 -23.91 -11.10
C ALA A 140 -22.55 -23.08 -11.38
N GLU A 141 -23.69 -23.75 -11.63
CA GLU A 141 -24.97 -23.07 -11.82
C GLU A 141 -25.39 -22.27 -10.56
N GLU A 142 -24.96 -22.74 -9.38
CA GLU A 142 -25.16 -22.04 -8.11
C GLU A 142 -24.46 -20.67 -8.08
N ASP A 143 -23.27 -20.54 -8.68
CA ASP A 143 -22.53 -19.27 -8.73
C ASP A 143 -23.27 -18.26 -9.60
N LEU A 144 -23.74 -18.71 -10.76
CA LEU A 144 -24.56 -17.90 -11.64
C LEU A 144 -25.86 -17.44 -10.94
N ASN A 145 -26.56 -18.35 -10.28
CA ASN A 145 -27.79 -18.02 -9.55
C ASN A 145 -27.49 -17.03 -8.40
N ARG A 146 -26.36 -17.16 -7.72
CA ARG A 146 -25.93 -16.23 -6.66
C ARG A 146 -25.72 -14.82 -7.21
N VAL A 147 -25.13 -14.68 -8.39
CA VAL A 147 -24.95 -13.36 -9.04
C VAL A 147 -26.33 -12.81 -9.44
N VAL A 148 -27.20 -13.62 -10.03
CA VAL A 148 -28.57 -13.22 -10.39
C VAL A 148 -29.34 -12.72 -9.17
N GLU A 149 -29.34 -13.47 -8.06
CA GLU A 149 -30.03 -13.06 -6.84
C GLU A 149 -29.46 -11.78 -6.25
N ARG A 150 -28.14 -11.58 -6.32
CA ARG A 150 -27.50 -10.32 -5.91
C ARG A 150 -27.96 -9.14 -6.78
N LEU A 151 -28.04 -9.33 -8.09
CA LEU A 151 -28.52 -8.28 -9.00
C LEU A 151 -30.00 -7.96 -8.75
N ARG A 152 -30.84 -8.98 -8.49
CA ARG A 152 -32.22 -8.78 -8.11
C ARG A 152 -32.34 -8.04 -6.79
N ASP A 153 -31.53 -8.40 -5.82
CA ASP A 153 -31.49 -7.71 -4.53
C ASP A 153 -31.08 -6.24 -4.67
N GLN A 154 -30.07 -5.92 -5.47
CA GLN A 154 -29.67 -4.55 -5.73
C GLN A 154 -30.75 -3.72 -6.44
N ALA A 155 -31.51 -4.35 -7.33
CA ALA A 155 -32.62 -3.72 -8.04
C ALA A 155 -33.95 -3.73 -7.26
N GLY A 156 -33.94 -4.36 -6.07
CA GLY A 156 -35.14 -4.45 -5.21
C GLY A 156 -35.64 -3.10 -4.72
N VAL A 157 -36.92 -2.93 -4.64
CA VAL A 157 -37.61 -1.71 -4.21
C VAL A 157 -38.25 -1.90 -2.83
N TRP A 158 -37.96 -1.03 -1.90
CA TRP A 158 -38.52 -1.04 -0.56
C TRP A 158 -39.97 -0.53 -0.58
N LYS A 159 -40.94 -1.42 -0.32
CA LYS A 159 -42.34 -1.08 -0.21
C LYS A 159 -42.79 -0.97 1.26
N PRO A 160 -43.41 0.15 1.66
CA PRO A 160 -43.91 0.29 3.02
C PRO A 160 -45.01 -0.72 3.33
N LEU A 161 -44.98 -1.25 4.54
CA LEU A 161 -46.02 -2.09 5.12
C LEU A 161 -46.69 -1.30 6.25
N GLU A 162 -48.01 -1.15 6.20
CA GLU A 162 -48.73 -0.27 7.13
C GLU A 162 -48.89 -0.86 8.52
N ASP A 163 -48.99 -2.20 8.64
CA ASP A 163 -49.32 -2.88 9.90
C ASP A 163 -48.44 -4.12 10.15
N GLY A 164 -48.42 -4.61 11.40
CA GLY A 164 -47.84 -5.88 11.81
C GLY A 164 -46.45 -5.76 12.44
N ALA A 165 -45.95 -6.88 12.98
CA ALA A 165 -44.65 -6.99 13.58
C ALA A 165 -43.54 -6.99 12.51
N ALA A 166 -42.34 -6.56 12.88
CA ALA A 166 -41.21 -6.58 11.97
C ALA A 166 -40.59 -7.98 11.93
N ASP A 167 -40.32 -8.45 10.70
CA ASP A 167 -39.70 -9.75 10.41
C ASP A 167 -38.29 -9.54 9.82
N ASP A 168 -37.49 -10.61 9.84
CA ASP A 168 -36.17 -10.60 9.18
C ASP A 168 -36.29 -10.23 7.71
N GLY A 169 -35.33 -9.44 7.20
CA GLY A 169 -35.35 -8.87 5.86
C GLY A 169 -36.21 -7.60 5.70
N ASN A 170 -36.90 -7.15 6.77
CA ASN A 170 -37.57 -5.85 6.72
C ASN A 170 -36.58 -4.71 6.99
N LEU A 171 -36.64 -3.65 6.19
CA LEU A 171 -36.06 -2.38 6.54
C LEU A 171 -36.97 -1.67 7.53
N VAL A 172 -36.49 -1.51 8.76
CA VAL A 172 -37.27 -0.89 9.85
C VAL A 172 -36.72 0.51 10.15
N THR A 173 -37.67 1.43 10.35
CA THR A 173 -37.33 2.78 10.85
C THR A 173 -37.65 2.80 12.33
N LEU A 174 -36.62 2.98 13.13
CA LEU A 174 -36.66 2.95 14.59
C LEU A 174 -36.38 4.34 15.16
N GLU A 175 -36.94 4.59 16.32
CA GLU A 175 -36.56 5.71 17.17
C GLU A 175 -36.05 5.13 18.50
N ILE A 176 -34.78 5.36 18.81
CA ILE A 176 -34.12 4.78 19.99
C ILE A 176 -33.72 5.91 20.94
N GLN A 177 -34.13 5.78 22.20
CA GLN A 177 -33.81 6.67 23.29
C GLN A 177 -33.23 5.90 24.47
N ARG A 178 -32.10 6.37 24.98
CA ARG A 178 -31.51 5.82 26.21
C ARG A 178 -32.33 6.22 27.42
N LEU A 179 -32.44 5.29 28.37
CA LEU A 179 -33.08 5.54 29.67
C LEU A 179 -32.04 5.44 30.80
N GLU A 180 -32.08 6.38 31.75
CA GLU A 180 -31.37 6.32 33.03
C GLU A 180 -32.39 6.40 34.15
N ASP A 181 -32.41 5.41 35.05
CA ASP A 181 -33.39 5.28 36.15
C ASP A 181 -34.84 5.35 35.67
N GLY A 182 -35.13 4.91 34.43
CA GLY A 182 -36.48 4.93 33.84
C GLY A 182 -36.86 6.28 33.17
N GLU A 183 -36.02 7.28 33.25
CA GLU A 183 -36.24 8.59 32.66
C GLU A 183 -35.42 8.73 31.36
N PRO A 184 -35.93 9.46 30.32
CA PRO A 184 -35.20 9.71 29.10
C PRO A 184 -33.87 10.42 29.34
N ALA A 185 -32.77 9.81 28.91
CA ALA A 185 -31.40 10.33 28.97
C ALA A 185 -30.89 10.66 27.56
N GLY A 186 -30.89 11.94 27.21
CA GLY A 186 -30.47 12.43 25.91
C GLY A 186 -31.59 12.51 24.88
N GLU A 187 -31.20 12.82 23.64
CA GLU A 187 -32.12 12.97 22.53
C GLU A 187 -32.45 11.60 21.89
N SER A 188 -33.70 11.41 21.49
CA SER A 188 -34.09 10.29 20.66
C SER A 188 -33.43 10.37 19.27
N ARG A 189 -32.97 9.26 18.74
CA ARG A 189 -32.29 9.21 17.44
C ARG A 189 -33.01 8.24 16.50
N PRO A 190 -33.25 8.68 15.25
CA PRO A 190 -33.78 7.80 14.22
C PRO A 190 -32.67 6.87 13.71
N TYR A 191 -33.03 5.61 13.45
CA TYR A 191 -32.21 4.58 12.85
C TYR A 191 -33.01 3.86 11.75
N GLU A 192 -32.36 3.53 10.65
CA GLU A 192 -32.87 2.60 9.66
C GLU A 192 -31.92 1.41 9.60
N ILE A 193 -32.45 0.21 9.77
CA ILE A 193 -31.70 -1.05 9.75
C ILE A 193 -32.49 -2.13 9.02
N VAL A 194 -31.81 -3.09 8.41
CA VAL A 194 -32.43 -4.32 7.90
C VAL A 194 -32.34 -5.38 8.99
N LEU A 195 -33.47 -5.90 9.43
CA LEU A 195 -33.51 -6.93 10.48
C LEU A 195 -32.90 -8.24 9.97
N GLY A 196 -31.98 -8.82 10.74
CA GLY A 196 -31.34 -10.08 10.42
C GLY A 196 -30.04 -9.97 9.63
N ASP A 197 -29.65 -8.76 9.18
CA ASP A 197 -28.38 -8.54 8.47
C ASP A 197 -27.16 -8.41 9.42
N GLY A 198 -27.42 -8.39 10.75
CA GLY A 198 -26.36 -8.26 11.76
C GLY A 198 -25.74 -6.87 11.87
N GLU A 199 -26.34 -5.85 11.28
CA GLU A 199 -25.87 -4.45 11.38
C GLU A 199 -26.20 -3.82 12.75
N ALA A 200 -27.23 -4.33 13.42
CA ALA A 200 -27.63 -3.87 14.74
C ALA A 200 -27.17 -4.82 15.85
N ILE A 201 -27.14 -4.30 17.06
CA ILE A 201 -26.87 -5.12 18.25
C ILE A 201 -27.97 -6.19 18.36
N PRO A 202 -27.64 -7.49 18.55
CA PRO A 202 -28.61 -8.57 18.57
C PRO A 202 -29.81 -8.35 19.49
N GLY A 203 -29.58 -7.78 20.66
CA GLY A 203 -30.64 -7.45 21.62
C GLY A 203 -31.59 -6.33 21.13
N VAL A 204 -31.14 -5.45 20.23
CA VAL A 204 -32.01 -4.45 19.59
C VAL A 204 -32.90 -5.13 18.55
N GLU A 205 -32.34 -6.02 17.72
CA GLU A 205 -33.10 -6.77 16.74
C GLU A 205 -34.19 -7.62 17.41
N ASP A 206 -33.83 -8.36 18.47
CA ASP A 206 -34.79 -9.17 19.23
C ASP A 206 -35.93 -8.33 19.83
N ALA A 207 -35.62 -7.14 20.35
CA ALA A 207 -36.60 -6.20 20.84
C ALA A 207 -37.55 -5.74 19.74
N VAL A 208 -37.00 -5.36 18.57
CA VAL A 208 -37.77 -4.86 17.41
C VAL A 208 -38.74 -5.92 16.85
N ARG A 209 -38.32 -7.20 16.81
CA ARG A 209 -39.19 -8.32 16.37
C ARG A 209 -40.44 -8.46 17.22
N THR A 210 -40.48 -7.95 18.46
CA THR A 210 -41.66 -7.98 19.32
C THR A 210 -42.60 -6.80 19.15
N LEU A 211 -42.17 -5.77 18.40
CA LEU A 211 -42.93 -4.54 18.20
C LEU A 211 -43.69 -4.56 16.86
N SER A 212 -44.92 -4.02 16.85
CA SER A 212 -45.64 -3.67 15.65
C SER A 212 -45.46 -2.20 15.28
N VAL A 213 -45.74 -1.83 14.03
CA VAL A 213 -45.65 -0.44 13.59
C VAL A 213 -46.48 0.48 14.48
N GLY A 214 -45.87 1.51 15.04
CA GLY A 214 -46.46 2.45 15.99
C GLY A 214 -46.27 2.07 17.47
N ASP A 215 -45.78 0.86 17.77
CA ASP A 215 -45.53 0.43 19.14
C ASP A 215 -44.23 1.00 19.69
N THR A 216 -44.23 1.17 21.01
CA THR A 216 -43.03 1.59 21.77
C THR A 216 -42.83 0.62 22.95
N GLY A 217 -41.65 0.13 23.13
CA GLY A 217 -41.24 -0.74 24.24
C GLY A 217 -39.99 -0.30 24.96
N GLU A 218 -39.81 -0.77 26.18
CA GLU A 218 -38.60 -0.55 26.97
C GLU A 218 -37.86 -1.89 27.13
N PHE A 219 -36.59 -1.90 26.73
CA PHE A 219 -35.78 -3.10 26.65
C PHE A 219 -34.43 -2.90 27.31
N THR A 220 -33.87 -3.98 27.86
CA THR A 220 -32.48 -4.00 28.31
C THR A 220 -31.66 -4.75 27.30
N VAL A 221 -30.77 -4.05 26.62
CA VAL A 221 -29.88 -4.59 25.61
C VAL A 221 -28.48 -4.74 26.18
N THR A 222 -27.82 -5.87 25.89
CA THR A 222 -26.43 -6.11 26.29
C THR A 222 -25.56 -5.97 25.05
N PHE A 223 -24.50 -5.17 25.13
CA PHE A 223 -23.50 -5.06 24.06
C PHE A 223 -22.70 -6.35 23.95
N PRO A 224 -22.46 -6.87 22.75
CA PRO A 224 -21.68 -8.08 22.57
C PRO A 224 -20.22 -7.89 22.99
N GLU A 225 -19.54 -9.00 23.33
CA GLU A 225 -18.15 -9.02 23.78
C GLU A 225 -17.13 -8.61 22.68
N ASP A 226 -17.54 -8.68 21.42
CA ASP A 226 -16.78 -8.27 20.25
C ASP A 226 -17.14 -6.87 19.73
N PHE A 227 -17.90 -6.10 20.53
CA PHE A 227 -18.28 -4.75 20.14
C PHE A 227 -17.05 -3.87 19.87
N PRO A 228 -17.05 -3.01 18.82
CA PRO A 228 -15.90 -2.22 18.43
C PRO A 228 -15.36 -1.31 19.55
N ASP A 229 -16.25 -0.73 20.34
CA ASP A 229 -15.91 0.08 21.51
C ASP A 229 -15.70 -0.82 22.72
N GLU A 230 -14.44 -0.99 23.13
CA GLU A 230 -14.03 -1.87 24.23
C GLU A 230 -14.66 -1.48 25.57
N GLU A 231 -14.89 -0.17 25.82
CA GLU A 231 -15.47 0.32 27.07
C GLU A 231 -16.94 -0.09 27.23
N ARG A 232 -17.59 -0.44 26.13
CA ARG A 232 -19.02 -0.79 26.07
C ARG A 232 -19.27 -2.31 26.00
N ARG A 233 -18.25 -3.13 25.86
CA ARG A 233 -18.38 -4.59 25.79
C ARG A 233 -19.01 -5.14 27.05
N GLY A 234 -20.06 -5.96 26.88
CA GLY A 234 -20.80 -6.53 27.98
C GLY A 234 -21.67 -5.54 28.79
N GLU A 235 -21.64 -4.25 28.46
CA GLU A 235 -22.46 -3.24 29.13
C GLU A 235 -23.93 -3.49 28.85
N LYS A 236 -24.78 -3.31 29.90
CA LYS A 236 -26.23 -3.35 29.76
C LYS A 236 -26.77 -1.93 29.64
N GLN A 237 -27.57 -1.70 28.63
CA GLN A 237 -28.19 -0.41 28.39
C GLN A 237 -29.72 -0.53 28.38
N HIS A 238 -30.40 0.34 29.10
CA HIS A 238 -31.86 0.46 29.02
C HIS A 238 -32.24 1.40 27.87
N LEU A 239 -33.04 0.89 26.95
CA LEU A 239 -33.46 1.60 25.75
C LEU A 239 -34.96 1.62 25.64
N ARG A 240 -35.51 2.75 25.25
CA ARG A 240 -36.87 2.87 24.74
C ARG A 240 -36.78 2.83 23.23
N ILE A 241 -37.43 1.85 22.61
CA ILE A 241 -37.41 1.62 21.17
C ILE A 241 -38.83 1.77 20.64
N SER A 242 -39.02 2.63 19.65
CA SER A 242 -40.30 2.82 18.94
C SER A 242 -40.09 2.38 17.49
N LEU A 243 -40.96 1.50 17.01
CA LEU A 243 -41.03 1.07 15.59
C LEU A 243 -41.91 2.05 14.84
N GLN A 244 -41.30 2.97 14.07
CA GLN A 244 -42.02 4.00 13.32
C GLN A 244 -42.56 3.51 12.00
N GLY A 245 -41.90 2.53 11.38
CA GLY A 245 -42.31 1.98 10.10
C GLY A 245 -41.48 0.76 9.71
N ARG A 246 -42.02 -0.02 8.81
CA ARG A 246 -41.34 -1.15 8.19
C ARG A 246 -41.55 -1.16 6.69
N LYS A 247 -40.54 -1.64 5.95
CA LYS A 247 -40.62 -1.80 4.51
C LYS A 247 -40.19 -3.22 4.14
N LEU A 248 -40.85 -3.85 3.22
CA LEU A 248 -40.45 -5.12 2.63
C LEU A 248 -39.73 -4.86 1.31
N LYS A 249 -38.58 -5.51 1.09
CA LYS A 249 -37.89 -5.44 -0.19
C LYS A 249 -38.58 -6.33 -1.19
N GLU A 250 -39.19 -5.73 -2.19
CA GLU A 250 -39.78 -6.48 -3.30
C GLU A 250 -38.73 -6.64 -4.40
N LEU A 251 -38.31 -7.87 -4.63
CA LEU A 251 -37.37 -8.20 -5.67
C LEU A 251 -38.08 -8.26 -7.02
N PRO A 252 -37.49 -7.70 -8.09
CA PRO A 252 -38.06 -7.83 -9.43
C PRO A 252 -38.12 -9.29 -9.85
N GLU A 253 -39.13 -9.64 -10.63
CA GLU A 253 -39.17 -10.97 -11.26
C GLU A 253 -37.99 -11.14 -12.22
N PHE A 254 -37.42 -12.34 -12.26
CA PHE A 254 -36.33 -12.66 -13.18
C PHE A 254 -36.89 -12.91 -14.59
N ASN A 255 -37.10 -11.83 -15.34
CA ASN A 255 -37.71 -11.81 -16.69
C ASN A 255 -36.98 -10.80 -17.60
N ASP A 256 -37.40 -10.71 -18.87
CA ASP A 256 -36.76 -9.80 -19.85
C ASP A 256 -36.88 -8.33 -19.48
N GLU A 257 -37.88 -7.96 -18.70
CA GLU A 257 -38.06 -6.58 -18.24
C GLU A 257 -36.97 -6.21 -17.21
N PHE A 258 -36.65 -7.17 -16.33
CA PHE A 258 -35.51 -7.04 -15.40
C PHE A 258 -34.17 -6.96 -16.15
N ALA A 259 -33.96 -7.82 -17.14
CA ALA A 259 -32.73 -7.76 -17.94
C ALA A 259 -32.55 -6.38 -18.61
N ARG A 260 -33.59 -5.82 -19.21
CA ARG A 260 -33.55 -4.48 -19.81
C ARG A 260 -33.34 -3.36 -18.79
N SER A 261 -33.77 -3.55 -17.55
CA SER A 261 -33.57 -2.55 -16.50
C SER A 261 -32.11 -2.43 -16.01
N LEU A 262 -31.32 -3.47 -16.21
CA LEU A 262 -29.92 -3.53 -15.81
C LEU A 262 -28.91 -2.93 -16.83
N GLY A 263 -29.37 -2.71 -18.06
CA GLY A 263 -28.50 -2.16 -19.12
C GLY A 263 -28.93 -2.53 -20.53
N GLU A 264 -27.96 -2.70 -21.43
CA GLU A 264 -28.22 -3.00 -22.84
C GLU A 264 -28.45 -4.51 -23.10
N PHE A 265 -29.27 -5.15 -22.27
CA PHE A 265 -29.66 -6.55 -22.47
C PHE A 265 -31.06 -6.62 -23.10
N GLU A 266 -31.23 -7.42 -24.16
CA GLU A 266 -32.49 -7.56 -24.85
C GLU A 266 -33.47 -8.45 -24.08
N ASP A 267 -32.94 -9.52 -23.46
CA ASP A 267 -33.69 -10.54 -22.75
C ASP A 267 -32.84 -11.17 -21.61
N ILE A 268 -33.48 -12.08 -20.88
CA ILE A 268 -32.86 -12.76 -19.74
C ILE A 268 -31.79 -13.76 -20.17
N GLU A 269 -31.87 -14.32 -21.35
CA GLU A 269 -30.88 -15.28 -21.86
C GLU A 269 -29.57 -14.57 -22.16
N THR A 270 -29.64 -13.37 -22.75
CA THR A 270 -28.49 -12.52 -23.02
C THR A 270 -27.78 -12.07 -21.71
N LEU A 271 -28.58 -11.66 -20.70
CA LEU A 271 -28.07 -11.33 -19.40
C LEU A 271 -27.35 -12.53 -18.74
N ARG A 272 -28.01 -13.70 -18.77
CA ARG A 272 -27.44 -14.93 -18.18
C ARG A 272 -26.16 -15.37 -18.89
N ALA A 273 -26.13 -15.31 -20.22
CA ALA A 273 -24.94 -15.60 -21.00
C ALA A 273 -23.78 -14.66 -20.65
N ARG A 274 -24.08 -13.37 -20.46
CA ARG A 274 -23.05 -12.40 -20.05
C ARG A 274 -22.53 -12.66 -18.65
N ILE A 275 -23.36 -12.97 -17.68
CA ILE A 275 -22.93 -13.33 -16.32
C ILE A 275 -22.05 -14.58 -16.36
N GLN A 276 -22.43 -15.58 -17.15
CA GLN A 276 -21.63 -16.80 -17.29
C GLN A 276 -20.26 -16.50 -17.91
N GLU A 277 -20.19 -15.71 -18.98
CA GLU A 277 -18.92 -15.29 -19.61
C GLU A 277 -18.03 -14.53 -18.62
N ASP A 278 -18.60 -13.65 -17.80
CA ASP A 278 -17.84 -12.89 -16.79
C ASP A 278 -17.30 -13.80 -15.68
N LEU A 279 -18.11 -14.77 -15.21
CA LEU A 279 -17.68 -15.76 -14.23
C LEU A 279 -16.61 -16.72 -14.79
N GLU A 280 -16.75 -17.17 -16.03
CA GLU A 280 -15.73 -18.01 -16.70
C GLU A 280 -14.41 -17.26 -16.85
N ARG A 281 -14.45 -15.99 -17.23
CA ARG A 281 -13.25 -15.14 -17.32
C ARG A 281 -12.61 -14.92 -15.93
N GLU A 282 -13.40 -14.67 -14.90
CA GLU A 282 -12.90 -14.53 -13.52
C GLU A 282 -12.25 -15.85 -13.04
N ALA A 283 -12.85 -16.98 -13.33
CA ALA A 283 -12.32 -18.30 -13.04
C ALA A 283 -10.98 -18.58 -13.77
N GLU A 284 -10.90 -18.18 -15.05
CA GLU A 284 -9.65 -18.29 -15.82
C GLU A 284 -8.55 -17.38 -15.27
N ASP A 285 -8.87 -16.13 -14.95
CA ASP A 285 -7.93 -15.17 -14.35
C ASP A 285 -7.45 -15.67 -12.98
N GLN A 286 -8.32 -16.25 -12.16
CA GLN A 286 -7.96 -16.84 -10.88
C GLN A 286 -7.04 -18.06 -11.06
N SER A 287 -7.37 -18.96 -11.98
CA SER A 287 -6.55 -20.13 -12.33
C SER A 287 -5.17 -19.71 -12.83
N GLU A 288 -5.09 -18.69 -13.70
CA GLU A 288 -3.83 -18.13 -14.19
C GLU A 288 -3.01 -17.50 -13.06
N SER A 289 -3.66 -16.82 -12.12
CA SER A 289 -3.00 -16.22 -10.94
C SER A 289 -2.34 -17.29 -10.05
N VAL A 290 -3.00 -18.45 -9.88
CA VAL A 290 -2.44 -19.58 -9.14
C VAL A 290 -1.20 -20.13 -9.86
N VAL A 291 -1.26 -20.34 -11.18
CA VAL A 291 -0.11 -20.79 -11.98
C VAL A 291 1.07 -19.82 -11.85
N ARG A 292 0.83 -18.51 -11.97
CA ARG A 292 1.87 -17.48 -11.79
C ARG A 292 2.49 -17.52 -10.41
N SER A 293 1.68 -17.69 -9.37
CA SER A 293 2.16 -17.78 -7.99
C SER A 293 3.05 -19.01 -7.79
N GLN A 294 2.65 -20.18 -8.30
CA GLN A 294 3.44 -21.40 -8.22
C GLN A 294 4.76 -21.31 -9.00
N LEU A 295 4.75 -20.67 -10.19
CA LEU A 295 5.97 -20.46 -10.98
C LEU A 295 6.98 -19.59 -10.24
N VAL A 296 6.52 -18.48 -9.63
CA VAL A 296 7.40 -17.60 -8.84
C VAL A 296 7.92 -18.33 -7.60
N GLU A 297 7.08 -19.09 -6.93
CA GLU A 297 7.48 -19.86 -5.75
C GLU A 297 8.56 -20.90 -6.11
N SER A 298 8.35 -21.66 -7.18
CA SER A 298 9.33 -22.63 -7.72
C SER A 298 10.64 -21.94 -8.15
N LEU A 299 10.54 -20.75 -8.75
CA LEU A 299 11.69 -19.95 -9.14
C LEU A 299 12.50 -19.46 -7.93
N LEU A 300 11.82 -19.01 -6.87
CA LEU A 300 12.44 -18.56 -5.62
C LEU A 300 13.08 -19.72 -4.84
N GLU A 301 12.45 -20.88 -4.83
CA GLU A 301 12.99 -22.09 -4.19
C GLU A 301 14.24 -22.61 -4.91
N ALA A 302 14.23 -22.58 -6.24
CA ALA A 302 15.37 -22.99 -7.06
C ALA A 302 16.54 -22.00 -7.01
N ASN A 303 16.31 -20.74 -6.65
CA ASN A 303 17.30 -19.67 -6.61
C ASN A 303 17.20 -18.90 -5.28
N PRO A 304 17.69 -19.49 -4.17
CA PRO A 304 17.57 -18.86 -2.86
C PRO A 304 18.47 -17.63 -2.72
N PHE A 305 17.90 -16.52 -2.35
CA PHE A 305 18.58 -15.28 -1.99
C PHE A 305 17.81 -14.51 -0.92
N GLN A 306 18.47 -13.55 -0.29
CA GLN A 306 17.85 -12.71 0.72
C GLN A 306 17.43 -11.37 0.12
N ALA A 307 16.34 -10.80 0.61
CA ALA A 307 15.89 -9.47 0.22
C ALA A 307 16.67 -8.39 1.00
N PRO A 308 17.03 -7.26 0.35
CA PRO A 308 17.57 -6.11 1.07
C PRO A 308 16.57 -5.60 2.11
N ARG A 309 17.08 -5.42 3.33
CA ARG A 309 16.23 -4.97 4.45
C ARG A 309 15.54 -3.62 4.15
N SER A 310 16.24 -2.68 3.55
CA SER A 310 15.70 -1.37 3.16
C SER A 310 14.55 -1.48 2.15
N MET A 311 14.60 -2.46 1.23
CA MET A 311 13.50 -2.70 0.29
C MET A 311 12.28 -3.29 1.01
N ALA A 312 12.48 -4.25 1.93
CA ALA A 312 11.40 -4.80 2.73
C ALA A 312 10.73 -3.72 3.62
N GLU A 313 11.53 -2.86 4.27
CA GLU A 313 11.03 -1.74 5.07
C GLU A 313 10.24 -0.73 4.23
N ARG A 314 10.70 -0.42 3.02
CA ARG A 314 9.98 0.45 2.07
C ARG A 314 8.66 -0.18 1.62
N TYR A 315 8.67 -1.47 1.30
CA TYR A 315 7.46 -2.22 0.94
C TYR A 315 6.45 -2.21 2.09
N MET A 316 6.88 -2.51 3.33
CA MET A 316 6.02 -2.41 4.52
C MET A 316 5.44 -1.01 4.69
N GLY A 317 6.24 0.04 4.50
CA GLY A 317 5.76 1.42 4.55
C GLY A 317 4.69 1.72 3.50
N SER A 318 4.80 1.17 2.30
CA SER A 318 3.79 1.34 1.24
C SER A 318 2.48 0.59 1.54
N VAL A 319 2.56 -0.57 2.20
CA VAL A 319 1.37 -1.37 2.60
C VAL A 319 0.64 -0.74 3.79
N LEU A 320 1.39 -0.27 4.79
CA LEU A 320 0.83 0.33 6.00
C LEU A 320 0.27 1.75 5.77
N GLY A 321 0.77 2.46 4.75
CA GLY A 321 0.35 3.84 4.46
C GLY A 321 0.70 4.82 5.59
N ASP A 322 -0.24 5.73 5.93
CA ASP A 322 -0.03 6.74 6.97
C ASP A 322 -0.15 6.14 8.38
N THR A 323 1.00 5.90 8.98
CA THR A 323 1.12 5.35 10.34
C THR A 323 1.27 6.43 11.43
N SER A 324 1.13 7.70 11.09
CA SER A 324 1.40 8.82 12.02
C SER A 324 0.51 8.83 13.28
N LYS A 325 -0.64 8.15 13.23
CA LYS A 325 -1.60 8.03 14.33
C LYS A 325 -1.53 6.70 15.09
N MET A 326 -0.68 5.78 14.66
CA MET A 326 -0.52 4.48 15.32
C MET A 326 0.37 4.62 16.55
N ASP A 327 0.05 3.85 17.57
CA ASP A 327 0.93 3.70 18.72
C ASP A 327 2.26 3.07 18.29
N PRO A 328 3.42 3.58 18.76
CA PRO A 328 4.73 3.06 18.36
C PRO A 328 4.96 1.58 18.63
N GLU A 329 4.41 1.06 19.74
CA GLU A 329 4.54 -0.36 20.10
C GLU A 329 3.67 -1.23 19.19
N MET A 330 2.44 -0.82 18.91
CA MET A 330 1.55 -1.48 17.95
C MET A 330 2.15 -1.46 16.53
N LEU A 331 2.74 -0.34 16.11
CA LEU A 331 3.41 -0.24 14.81
C LEU A 331 4.57 -1.23 14.70
N ALA A 332 5.41 -1.34 15.74
CA ALA A 332 6.53 -2.27 15.76
C ALA A 332 6.05 -3.73 15.69
N GLN A 333 5.00 -4.11 16.43
CA GLN A 333 4.41 -5.45 16.37
C GLN A 333 3.82 -5.75 15.00
N THR A 334 3.11 -4.79 14.41
CA THR A 334 2.53 -4.95 13.06
C THR A 334 3.63 -5.14 12.02
N GLN A 335 4.69 -4.33 12.07
CA GLN A 335 5.85 -4.44 11.18
C GLN A 335 6.53 -5.80 11.30
N GLU A 336 6.71 -6.32 12.52
CA GLU A 336 7.31 -7.64 12.72
C GLU A 336 6.45 -8.76 12.15
N THR A 337 5.12 -8.66 12.29
CA THR A 337 4.17 -9.63 11.76
C THR A 337 4.18 -9.68 10.22
N ILE A 338 4.23 -8.52 9.56
CA ILE A 338 4.18 -8.46 8.09
C ILE A 338 5.55 -8.58 7.41
N ARG A 339 6.65 -8.50 8.16
CA ARG A 339 8.01 -8.56 7.62
C ARG A 339 8.28 -9.78 6.75
N PRO A 340 7.92 -11.04 7.13
CA PRO A 340 8.19 -12.20 6.29
C PRO A 340 7.52 -12.11 4.91
N GLU A 341 6.27 -11.63 4.87
CA GLU A 341 5.53 -11.43 3.62
C GLU A 341 6.12 -10.29 2.79
N ALA A 342 6.57 -9.20 3.42
CA ALA A 342 7.25 -8.12 2.74
C ALA A 342 8.58 -8.59 2.11
N GLU A 343 9.37 -9.40 2.81
CA GLU A 343 10.59 -9.99 2.28
C GLU A 343 10.31 -10.93 1.12
N LYS A 344 9.22 -11.74 1.20
CA LYS A 344 8.79 -12.62 0.10
C LYS A 344 8.35 -11.79 -1.12
N ALA A 345 7.59 -10.72 -0.92
CA ALA A 345 7.16 -9.81 -1.98
C ALA A 345 8.36 -9.12 -2.66
N VAL A 346 9.33 -8.64 -1.89
CA VAL A 346 10.55 -8.04 -2.44
C VAL A 346 11.37 -9.07 -3.23
N ARG A 347 11.53 -10.29 -2.73
CA ARG A 347 12.22 -11.37 -3.48
C ARG A 347 11.51 -11.68 -4.80
N ARG A 348 10.18 -11.70 -4.80
CA ARG A 348 9.38 -11.88 -6.03
C ARG A 348 9.67 -10.77 -7.04
N ILE A 349 9.65 -9.50 -6.63
CA ILE A 349 9.96 -8.36 -7.51
C ILE A 349 11.36 -8.50 -8.09
N LEU A 350 12.34 -8.74 -7.24
CA LEU A 350 13.75 -8.84 -7.65
C LEU A 350 14.02 -10.00 -8.60
N VAL A 351 13.41 -11.18 -8.37
CA VAL A 351 13.62 -12.34 -9.24
C VAL A 351 12.97 -12.14 -10.61
N VAL A 352 11.79 -11.55 -10.66
CA VAL A 352 11.09 -11.23 -11.92
C VAL A 352 11.90 -10.22 -12.73
N ASP A 353 12.37 -9.14 -12.10
CA ASP A 353 13.23 -8.15 -12.73
C ASP A 353 14.52 -8.78 -13.28
N ARG A 354 15.12 -9.70 -12.53
CA ARG A 354 16.34 -10.38 -12.97
C ARG A 354 16.11 -11.32 -14.16
N VAL A 355 14.99 -12.04 -14.18
CA VAL A 355 14.59 -12.84 -15.36
C VAL A 355 14.39 -11.94 -16.58
N ALA A 356 13.69 -10.81 -16.40
CA ALA A 356 13.46 -9.84 -17.47
C ALA A 356 14.78 -9.34 -18.07
N GLU A 357 15.76 -9.03 -17.21
CA GLU A 357 17.07 -8.57 -17.63
C GLU A 357 17.85 -9.66 -18.39
N LEU A 358 17.95 -10.86 -17.81
CA LEU A 358 18.72 -11.99 -18.40
C LEU A 358 18.16 -12.45 -19.74
N GLN A 359 16.84 -12.40 -19.90
CA GLN A 359 16.15 -12.86 -21.11
C GLN A 359 15.80 -11.75 -22.09
N GLY A 360 16.17 -10.48 -21.77
CA GLY A 360 15.84 -9.33 -22.63
C GLY A 360 14.35 -9.08 -22.80
N LEU A 361 13.56 -9.30 -21.72
CA LEU A 361 12.10 -9.23 -21.73
C LEU A 361 11.53 -7.90 -21.22
N ARG A 362 12.38 -6.89 -21.01
CA ARG A 362 11.89 -5.56 -20.64
C ARG A 362 10.95 -5.02 -21.70
N ALA A 363 9.95 -4.25 -21.28
CA ALA A 363 9.04 -3.59 -22.20
C ALA A 363 9.80 -2.63 -23.11
N THR A 364 9.43 -2.60 -24.38
CA THR A 364 9.94 -1.63 -25.35
C THR A 364 9.03 -0.41 -25.43
N GLU A 365 9.53 0.70 -25.97
CA GLU A 365 8.72 1.90 -26.19
C GLU A 365 7.50 1.60 -27.09
N ASP A 366 7.69 0.79 -28.15
CA ASP A 366 6.60 0.38 -29.04
C ASP A 366 5.51 -0.39 -28.30
N GLU A 367 5.88 -1.34 -27.41
CA GLU A 367 4.91 -2.10 -26.60
C GLU A 367 4.14 -1.22 -25.59
N ILE A 368 4.80 -0.18 -25.07
CA ILE A 368 4.15 0.82 -24.21
C ILE A 368 3.15 1.65 -25.02
N ASP A 369 3.54 2.09 -26.24
CA ASP A 369 2.67 2.86 -27.13
C ASP A 369 1.46 2.04 -27.58
N ASP A 370 1.64 0.77 -27.94
CA ASP A 370 0.55 -0.15 -28.28
C ASP A 370 -0.43 -0.30 -27.10
N ARG A 371 0.08 -0.45 -25.89
CA ARG A 371 -0.76 -0.58 -24.69
C ARG A 371 -1.53 0.70 -24.38
N VAL A 372 -0.90 1.85 -24.57
CA VAL A 372 -1.56 3.16 -24.44
C VAL A 372 -2.68 3.30 -25.48
N GLN A 373 -2.47 2.81 -26.70
CA GLN A 373 -3.50 2.81 -27.74
C GLN A 373 -4.69 1.91 -27.35
N GLU A 374 -4.45 0.69 -26.86
CA GLU A 374 -5.52 -0.19 -26.36
C GLU A 374 -6.37 0.48 -25.24
N ILE A 375 -5.69 1.16 -24.29
CA ILE A 375 -6.38 1.88 -23.21
C ILE A 375 -7.21 3.03 -23.78
N ALA A 376 -6.68 3.73 -24.78
CA ALA A 376 -7.36 4.84 -25.43
C ALA A 376 -8.62 4.38 -26.16
N GLU A 377 -8.56 3.26 -26.90
CA GLU A 377 -9.70 2.65 -27.59
C GLU A 377 -10.81 2.23 -26.62
N LYS A 378 -10.43 1.57 -25.50
CA LYS A 378 -11.39 1.14 -24.46
C LYS A 378 -12.07 2.31 -23.71
N SER A 379 -11.39 3.46 -23.63
CA SER A 379 -11.89 4.65 -22.90
C SER A 379 -12.47 5.74 -23.82
N ASP A 380 -12.57 5.48 -25.13
CA ASP A 380 -12.98 6.45 -26.16
C ASP A 380 -12.20 7.78 -26.06
N ALA A 381 -10.88 7.65 -25.78
CA ALA A 381 -9.96 8.76 -25.60
C ALA A 381 -8.90 8.78 -26.71
N LYS A 382 -8.19 9.91 -26.85
CA LYS A 382 -7.05 9.98 -27.77
C LYS A 382 -5.79 9.43 -27.12
N PRO A 383 -4.96 8.60 -27.80
CA PRO A 383 -3.73 8.03 -27.22
C PRO A 383 -2.82 9.08 -26.57
N ALA A 384 -2.63 10.23 -27.21
CA ALA A 384 -1.82 11.32 -26.65
C ALA A 384 -2.37 11.88 -25.31
N GLN A 385 -3.68 11.86 -25.11
CA GLN A 385 -4.28 12.28 -23.84
C GLN A 385 -4.08 11.24 -22.74
N VAL A 386 -4.20 9.96 -23.10
CA VAL A 386 -3.94 8.84 -22.18
C VAL A 386 -2.48 8.85 -21.76
N TYR A 387 -1.55 8.98 -22.72
CA TYR A 387 -0.11 9.07 -22.46
C TYR A 387 0.22 10.22 -21.50
N ALA A 388 -0.27 11.43 -21.80
CA ALA A 388 -0.06 12.60 -20.94
C ALA A 388 -0.64 12.44 -19.54
N LYS A 389 -1.79 11.76 -19.41
CA LYS A 389 -2.42 11.46 -18.11
C LYS A 389 -1.57 10.47 -17.32
N LEU A 390 -1.12 9.38 -17.93
CA LEU A 390 -0.24 8.38 -17.30
C LEU A 390 1.10 9.01 -16.88
N GLN A 391 1.70 9.82 -17.75
CA GLN A 391 2.95 10.53 -17.44
C GLN A 391 2.78 11.48 -16.25
N LYS A 392 1.71 12.27 -16.24
CA LYS A 392 1.42 13.20 -15.13
C LYS A 392 1.14 12.47 -13.81
N ALA A 393 0.54 11.30 -13.86
CA ALA A 393 0.27 10.46 -12.70
C ALA A 393 1.49 9.64 -12.24
N GLY A 394 2.60 9.62 -13.00
CA GLY A 394 3.75 8.75 -12.72
C GLY A 394 3.43 7.26 -12.94
N SER A 395 2.42 6.95 -13.77
CA SER A 395 1.93 5.58 -13.97
C SER A 395 2.54 4.90 -15.22
N LEU A 396 3.39 5.58 -15.97
CA LEU A 396 4.10 4.97 -17.10
C LEU A 396 5.04 3.85 -16.66
N ASP A 397 5.77 4.06 -15.56
CA ASP A 397 6.65 3.05 -14.98
C ASP A 397 5.88 1.80 -14.48
N ALA A 398 4.63 2.00 -14.06
CA ALA A 398 3.75 0.89 -13.67
C ALA A 398 3.29 0.10 -14.90
N LEU A 399 2.99 0.80 -16.02
CA LEU A 399 2.63 0.17 -17.28
C LEU A 399 3.81 -0.62 -17.88
N GLU A 400 5.02 -0.05 -17.87
CA GLU A 400 6.25 -0.73 -18.29
C GLU A 400 6.46 -2.02 -17.48
N ARG A 401 6.27 -1.94 -16.14
CA ARG A 401 6.36 -3.11 -15.27
C ARG A 401 5.30 -4.17 -15.58
N GLU A 402 4.05 -3.78 -15.81
CA GLU A 402 2.96 -4.70 -16.18
C GLU A 402 3.31 -5.48 -17.46
N ILE A 403 3.79 -4.79 -18.51
CA ILE A 403 4.18 -5.41 -19.78
C ILE A 403 5.36 -6.35 -19.57
N THR A 404 6.39 -5.90 -18.86
CA THR A 404 7.58 -6.69 -18.54
C THR A 404 7.21 -7.94 -17.76
N GLU A 405 6.41 -7.82 -16.71
CA GLU A 405 5.95 -8.94 -15.88
C GLU A 405 5.16 -9.96 -16.70
N ARG A 406 4.25 -9.52 -17.58
CA ARG A 406 3.51 -10.40 -18.49
C ARG A 406 4.46 -11.20 -19.37
N LYS A 407 5.46 -10.56 -20.01
CA LYS A 407 6.45 -11.23 -20.87
C LYS A 407 7.28 -12.26 -20.08
N VAL A 408 7.66 -11.95 -18.84
CA VAL A 408 8.38 -12.88 -17.97
C VAL A 408 7.52 -14.10 -17.65
N PHE A 409 6.25 -13.91 -17.32
CA PHE A 409 5.36 -15.04 -17.05
C PHE A 409 5.08 -15.89 -18.29
N ASP A 410 4.95 -15.26 -19.47
CA ASP A 410 4.78 -16.00 -20.71
C ASP A 410 6.03 -16.84 -21.05
N PHE A 411 7.23 -16.30 -20.80
CA PHE A 411 8.47 -17.05 -20.88
C PHE A 411 8.50 -18.21 -19.90
N LEU A 412 8.25 -17.97 -18.62
CA LEU A 412 8.29 -19.01 -17.57
C LEU A 412 7.27 -20.12 -17.83
N LYS A 413 6.07 -19.78 -18.32
CA LYS A 413 5.06 -20.78 -18.75
C LYS A 413 5.54 -21.63 -19.92
N GLY A 414 6.16 -20.98 -20.91
CA GLY A 414 6.71 -21.67 -22.09
C GLY A 414 7.83 -22.66 -21.75
N GLU A 415 8.61 -22.37 -20.71
CA GLU A 415 9.75 -23.16 -20.26
C GLU A 415 9.39 -24.14 -19.11
N SER A 416 8.12 -24.28 -18.75
CA SER A 416 7.63 -25.11 -17.65
C SER A 416 6.54 -26.08 -18.08
N THR A 417 6.31 -27.12 -17.31
CA THR A 417 5.20 -28.05 -17.50
C THR A 417 4.02 -27.61 -16.65
N ILE A 418 2.86 -27.43 -17.28
CA ILE A 418 1.62 -27.05 -16.60
C ILE A 418 0.67 -28.24 -16.68
N ASP A 419 0.55 -28.96 -15.57
CA ASP A 419 -0.41 -30.05 -15.44
C ASP A 419 -1.80 -29.47 -15.15
N GLN A 420 -2.83 -30.08 -15.72
CA GLN A 420 -4.23 -29.71 -15.42
C GLN A 420 -4.80 -30.67 -14.39
N GLU A 421 -5.46 -30.11 -13.38
CA GLU A 421 -6.24 -30.88 -12.40
C GLU A 421 -7.55 -31.40 -12.97
#